data_78f873b9a21e41caf6a57af85aeab8f4
#
_entry.id   78f873b9a21e41caf6a57af85aeab8f4
#
_cell.length_a   1.000
_cell.length_b   1.000
_cell.length_c   1.000
_cell.angle_alpha   90.00
_cell.angle_beta   90.00
_cell.angle_gamma   90.00
#
_symmetry.space_group_name_H-M   'P 1'
#
loop_
_entity.id
_entity.type
_entity.pdbx_description
1 polymer ?
#
loop_
_entity_poly.entity_id
_entity_poly.type
_entity_poly.pdbx_seq_one_letter_code
_entity_poly.pdbx_strand_id
1 'polypeptide(L)'
;LCGSSGCGKSTLLRCINHLIPQFFEGRLTGFCCINGKDMGEMSIGETGEMVSSVFQDPRSQFFTINSSTEVAFGLENHGMSESEIRKRVEEAFSTFHLEKLKNRNVYELSSGERQMISILSAWAMDTDILLLDEPTANLDFTAISMLKNVLQLMKKKGKTMIFSEHRLHYLTDIADEYWLMERGELKYRFSSDEFLQMTEKEYAELPLRIRDLSKLKLDNNYMEQKLIGESEGKFCIKNLSYRYNKANGCLLKNLSFSASIGEIIGVVGRNGCGKTTFGKTICGLLKSVSGEISFNGKKMSRKE
;
A
#
# COMPACT_ATOMS: atom_id res chain seq x y z
N LEU A 1 3.35 -14.88 0.56
CA LEU A 1 2.59 -15.39 -0.59
C LEU A 1 2.83 -14.49 -1.79
N CYS A 2 3.31 -15.04 -2.90
CA CYS A 2 3.57 -14.33 -4.14
C CYS A 2 2.91 -15.03 -5.34
N GLY A 3 2.85 -14.37 -6.50
CA GLY A 3 2.21 -14.87 -7.72
C GLY A 3 1.42 -13.80 -8.45
N SER A 4 0.85 -14.13 -9.60
CA SER A 4 0.07 -13.21 -10.44
C SER A 4 -1.19 -12.69 -9.73
N SER A 5 -1.75 -11.57 -10.22
CA SER A 5 -3.06 -11.10 -9.73
C SER A 5 -4.14 -12.15 -10.02
N GLY A 6 -5.04 -12.36 -9.07
CA GLY A 6 -6.12 -13.35 -9.19
C GLY A 6 -5.70 -14.81 -8.95
N CYS A 7 -4.46 -15.11 -8.57
CA CYS A 7 -4.02 -16.48 -8.31
C CYS A 7 -4.50 -17.08 -6.98
N GLY A 8 -5.26 -16.33 -6.16
CA GLY A 8 -5.88 -16.83 -4.92
C GLY A 8 -5.23 -16.40 -3.62
N LYS A 9 -4.21 -15.53 -3.61
CA LYS A 9 -3.51 -15.08 -2.37
C LYS A 9 -4.45 -14.50 -1.31
N SER A 10 -5.23 -13.48 -1.67
CA SER A 10 -6.21 -12.87 -0.76
C SER A 10 -7.30 -13.84 -0.32
N THR A 11 -7.69 -14.80 -1.18
CA THR A 11 -8.63 -15.86 -0.82
C THR A 11 -8.03 -16.76 0.26
N LEU A 12 -6.77 -17.16 0.13
CA LEU A 12 -6.08 -17.95 1.15
C LEU A 12 -5.99 -17.18 2.47
N LEU A 13 -5.62 -15.88 2.46
CA LEU A 13 -5.63 -15.08 3.68
C LEU A 13 -7.02 -15.01 4.33
N ARG A 14 -8.09 -14.91 3.53
CA ARG A 14 -9.47 -14.93 4.03
C ARG A 14 -9.90 -16.29 4.57
N CYS A 15 -9.31 -17.38 4.15
CA CYS A 15 -9.49 -18.67 4.79
C CYS A 15 -8.78 -18.74 6.14
N ILE A 16 -7.56 -18.18 6.24
CA ILE A 16 -6.77 -18.18 7.48
C ILE A 16 -7.43 -17.32 8.57
N ASN A 17 -8.00 -16.16 8.23
CA ASN A 17 -8.73 -15.33 9.21
C ASN A 17 -10.21 -15.68 9.35
N HIS A 18 -10.62 -16.80 8.78
CA HIS A 18 -11.98 -17.37 8.86
C HIS A 18 -13.09 -16.46 8.28
N LEU A 19 -12.74 -15.44 7.50
CA LEU A 19 -13.74 -14.69 6.73
C LEU A 19 -14.39 -15.55 5.64
N ILE A 20 -13.72 -16.58 5.16
CA ILE A 20 -14.29 -17.66 4.36
C ILE A 20 -14.30 -18.92 5.25
N PRO A 21 -15.44 -19.56 5.48
CA PRO A 21 -16.76 -19.32 4.86
C PRO A 21 -17.70 -18.44 5.69
N GLN A 22 -17.28 -17.87 6.82
CA GLN A 22 -18.19 -17.25 7.80
C GLN A 22 -18.82 -15.92 7.31
N PHE A 23 -18.07 -15.12 6.55
CA PHE A 23 -18.53 -13.81 6.05
C PHE A 23 -18.71 -13.81 4.52
N PHE A 24 -17.80 -14.43 3.80
CA PHE A 24 -17.92 -14.61 2.36
C PHE A 24 -18.39 -16.02 2.05
N GLU A 25 -19.39 -16.17 1.16
CA GLU A 25 -19.87 -17.46 0.71
C GLU A 25 -18.73 -18.28 0.09
N GLY A 26 -18.64 -19.56 0.50
CA GLY A 26 -17.62 -20.47 0.00
C GLY A 26 -17.70 -21.83 0.70
N ARG A 27 -17.15 -22.85 0.06
CA ARG A 27 -16.98 -24.17 0.67
C ARG A 27 -15.52 -24.39 0.99
N LEU A 28 -15.19 -24.48 2.27
CA LEU A 28 -13.86 -24.87 2.74
C LEU A 28 -13.84 -26.39 2.97
N THR A 29 -12.82 -27.07 2.44
CA THR A 29 -12.57 -28.50 2.68
C THR A 29 -11.15 -28.66 3.20
N GLY A 30 -10.93 -29.67 4.04
CA GLY A 30 -9.68 -29.83 4.77
C GLY A 30 -9.78 -29.20 6.16
N PHE A 31 -8.66 -28.91 6.77
CA PHE A 31 -8.60 -28.30 8.10
C PHE A 31 -7.53 -27.20 8.12
N CYS A 32 -7.76 -26.20 8.95
CA CYS A 32 -6.79 -25.13 9.24
C CYS A 32 -6.60 -25.07 10.75
N CYS A 33 -5.37 -25.28 11.22
CA CYS A 33 -5.06 -25.25 12.65
C CYS A 33 -4.11 -24.09 12.96
N ILE A 34 -4.41 -23.37 14.05
CA ILE A 34 -3.54 -22.36 14.65
C ILE A 34 -3.30 -22.76 16.11
N ASN A 35 -2.03 -22.92 16.50
CA ASN A 35 -1.65 -23.37 17.84
C ASN A 35 -2.37 -24.67 18.29
N GLY A 36 -2.61 -25.58 17.34
CA GLY A 36 -3.29 -26.87 17.60
C GLY A 36 -4.83 -26.79 17.71
N LYS A 37 -5.43 -25.62 17.55
CA LYS A 37 -6.89 -25.44 17.52
C LYS A 37 -7.37 -25.46 16.08
N ASP A 38 -8.43 -26.24 15.80
CA ASP A 38 -9.07 -26.27 14.49
C ASP A 38 -9.91 -25.00 14.30
N MET A 39 -9.57 -24.22 13.27
CA MET A 39 -10.28 -22.99 12.92
C MET A 39 -11.71 -23.27 12.45
N GLY A 40 -11.99 -24.46 11.92
CA GLY A 40 -13.34 -24.83 11.45
C GLY A 40 -14.39 -24.89 12.57
N GLU A 41 -13.95 -25.03 13.81
CA GLU A 41 -14.80 -25.10 15.01
C GLU A 41 -14.93 -23.72 15.70
N MET A 42 -14.21 -22.70 15.24
CA MET A 42 -14.14 -21.38 15.86
C MET A 42 -15.07 -20.37 15.19
N SER A 43 -15.58 -19.44 15.96
CA SER A 43 -16.24 -18.23 15.45
C SER A 43 -15.22 -17.23 14.89
N ILE A 44 -15.69 -16.25 14.10
CA ILE A 44 -14.83 -15.13 13.64
C ILE A 44 -14.23 -14.36 14.83
N GLY A 45 -14.99 -14.18 15.92
CA GLY A 45 -14.52 -13.50 17.12
C GLY A 45 -13.33 -14.23 17.76
N GLU A 46 -13.48 -15.54 18.00
CA GLU A 46 -12.39 -16.37 18.56
C GLU A 46 -11.17 -16.42 17.64
N THR A 47 -11.38 -16.46 16.32
CA THR A 47 -10.29 -16.35 15.34
C THR A 47 -9.58 -15.00 15.47
N GLY A 48 -10.33 -13.91 15.68
CA GLY A 48 -9.80 -12.55 15.86
C GLY A 48 -8.90 -12.40 17.08
N GLU A 49 -9.01 -13.28 18.08
CA GLU A 49 -8.07 -13.33 19.22
C GLU A 49 -6.68 -13.87 18.85
N MET A 50 -6.59 -14.64 17.76
CA MET A 50 -5.33 -15.28 17.33
C MET A 50 -4.77 -14.67 16.04
N VAL A 51 -5.62 -14.07 15.20
CA VAL A 51 -5.26 -13.59 13.87
C VAL A 51 -5.75 -12.17 13.66
N SER A 52 -4.84 -11.24 13.50
CA SER A 52 -5.15 -9.88 13.04
C SER A 52 -4.91 -9.74 11.54
N SER A 53 -5.67 -8.86 10.89
CA SER A 53 -5.57 -8.64 9.44
C SER A 53 -5.42 -7.17 9.10
N VAL A 54 -4.56 -6.88 8.13
CA VAL A 54 -4.41 -5.58 7.48
C VAL A 54 -4.81 -5.76 6.01
N PHE A 55 -5.90 -5.11 5.61
CA PHE A 55 -6.44 -5.22 4.25
C PHE A 55 -5.72 -4.29 3.26
N GLN A 56 -5.87 -4.56 1.97
CA GLN A 56 -5.25 -3.83 0.87
C GLN A 56 -5.61 -2.33 0.86
N ASP A 57 -6.86 -1.98 1.18
CA ASP A 57 -7.28 -0.58 1.34
C ASP A 57 -7.55 -0.26 2.81
N PRO A 58 -6.67 0.50 3.49
CA PRO A 58 -6.88 0.90 4.88
C PRO A 58 -8.19 1.66 5.12
N ARG A 59 -8.69 2.39 4.11
CA ARG A 59 -9.93 3.17 4.26
C ARG A 59 -11.15 2.30 4.49
N SER A 60 -11.17 1.11 3.92
CA SER A 60 -12.28 0.15 4.12
C SER A 60 -12.24 -0.52 5.49
N GLN A 61 -11.13 -0.36 6.22
CA GLN A 61 -10.91 -0.97 7.52
C GLN A 61 -11.22 -0.02 8.68
N PHE A 62 -11.21 1.30 8.46
CA PHE A 62 -11.37 2.29 9.53
C PHE A 62 -12.84 2.46 9.96
N PHE A 63 -13.06 2.40 11.26
CA PHE A 63 -14.35 2.61 11.92
C PHE A 63 -14.43 3.97 12.61
N THR A 64 -13.30 4.59 12.95
CA THR A 64 -13.23 5.84 13.69
C THR A 64 -12.55 6.95 12.90
N ILE A 65 -12.76 8.20 13.34
CA ILE A 65 -12.15 9.38 12.71
C ILE A 65 -10.77 9.67 13.29
N ASN A 66 -10.55 9.32 14.55
CA ASN A 66 -9.31 9.60 15.28
C ASN A 66 -8.38 8.40 15.24
N SER A 67 -7.11 8.62 14.91
CA SER A 67 -6.10 7.56 14.77
C SER A 67 -5.83 6.78 16.06
N SER A 68 -5.87 7.45 17.24
CA SER A 68 -5.68 6.74 18.51
C SER A 68 -6.89 5.90 18.88
N THR A 69 -8.10 6.38 18.61
CA THR A 69 -9.34 5.61 18.79
C THR A 69 -9.40 4.45 17.80
N GLU A 70 -8.88 4.62 16.59
CA GLU A 70 -8.79 3.53 15.59
C GLU A 70 -7.87 2.40 16.07
N VAL A 71 -6.74 2.72 16.68
CA VAL A 71 -5.86 1.72 17.30
C VAL A 71 -6.51 1.05 18.51
N ALA A 72 -7.34 1.77 19.26
CA ALA A 72 -8.07 1.26 20.42
C ALA A 72 -9.25 0.37 20.04
N PHE A 73 -9.85 0.56 18.87
CA PHE A 73 -11.14 -0.01 18.48
C PHE A 73 -11.23 -1.53 18.64
N GLY A 74 -10.22 -2.27 18.17
CA GLY A 74 -10.17 -3.73 18.33
C GLY A 74 -10.09 -4.15 19.79
N LEU A 75 -9.32 -3.44 20.62
CA LEU A 75 -9.15 -3.71 22.05
C LEU A 75 -10.47 -3.48 22.81
N GLU A 76 -11.20 -2.43 22.45
CA GLU A 76 -12.52 -2.11 23.01
C GLU A 76 -13.53 -3.23 22.70
N ASN A 77 -13.55 -3.71 21.47
CA ASN A 77 -14.43 -4.82 21.05
C ASN A 77 -14.13 -6.13 21.78
N HIS A 78 -12.90 -6.33 22.25
CA HIS A 78 -12.52 -7.49 23.07
C HIS A 78 -12.75 -7.26 24.58
N GLY A 79 -13.40 -6.16 24.96
CA GLY A 79 -13.78 -5.87 26.34
C GLY A 79 -12.61 -5.63 27.27
N MET A 80 -11.46 -5.20 26.76
CA MET A 80 -10.31 -4.88 27.60
C MET A 80 -10.56 -3.68 28.51
N SER A 81 -9.90 -3.62 29.65
CA SER A 81 -10.02 -2.48 30.56
C SER A 81 -9.45 -1.20 29.95
N GLU A 82 -10.01 -0.04 30.30
CA GLU A 82 -9.54 1.26 29.82
C GLU A 82 -8.04 1.47 30.07
N SER A 83 -7.54 1.03 31.21
CA SER A 83 -6.11 1.14 31.55
C SER A 83 -5.22 0.32 30.63
N GLU A 84 -5.63 -0.89 30.28
CA GLU A 84 -4.89 -1.75 29.36
C GLU A 84 -4.94 -1.22 27.94
N ILE A 85 -6.11 -0.74 27.49
CA ILE A 85 -6.28 -0.11 26.18
C ILE A 85 -5.34 1.09 26.04
N ARG A 86 -5.34 2.02 27.01
CA ARG A 86 -4.45 3.19 27.01
C ARG A 86 -2.98 2.79 26.93
N LYS A 87 -2.57 1.78 27.71
CA LYS A 87 -1.21 1.25 27.70
C LYS A 87 -0.83 0.69 26.34
N ARG A 88 -1.63 -0.20 25.75
CA ARG A 88 -1.34 -0.83 24.44
C ARG A 88 -1.32 0.18 23.30
N VAL A 89 -2.24 1.15 23.30
CA VAL A 89 -2.23 2.24 22.31
C VAL A 89 -0.94 3.06 22.42
N GLU A 90 -0.54 3.44 23.63
CA GLU A 90 0.70 4.19 23.86
C GLU A 90 1.93 3.39 23.41
N GLU A 91 2.00 2.11 23.79
CA GLU A 91 3.07 1.20 23.40
C GLU A 91 3.14 0.99 21.89
N ALA A 92 2.01 0.92 21.20
CA ALA A 92 1.97 0.78 19.74
C ALA A 92 2.61 2.00 19.04
N PHE A 93 2.21 3.21 19.41
CA PHE A 93 2.78 4.41 18.80
C PHE A 93 4.25 4.60 19.14
N SER A 94 4.65 4.38 20.39
CA SER A 94 6.04 4.57 20.85
C SER A 94 7.00 3.51 20.29
N THR A 95 6.58 2.25 20.22
CA THR A 95 7.40 1.15 19.68
C THR A 95 7.84 1.41 18.24
N PHE A 96 6.98 2.02 17.42
CA PHE A 96 7.25 2.27 16.02
C PHE A 96 7.61 3.72 15.70
N HIS A 97 7.80 4.58 16.74
CA HIS A 97 8.15 6.00 16.59
C HIS A 97 7.14 6.77 15.74
N LEU A 98 5.85 6.50 15.96
CA LEU A 98 4.74 7.08 15.21
C LEU A 98 3.88 8.03 16.05
N GLU A 99 4.39 8.57 17.17
CA GLU A 99 3.69 9.44 18.10
C GLU A 99 3.07 10.67 17.43
N LYS A 100 3.72 11.16 16.36
CA LYS A 100 3.21 12.27 15.54
C LYS A 100 1.87 11.97 14.85
N LEU A 101 1.48 10.71 14.75
CA LEU A 101 0.22 10.29 14.15
C LEU A 101 -0.90 10.15 15.19
N LYS A 102 -0.60 10.26 16.49
CA LYS A 102 -1.61 10.20 17.57
C LYS A 102 -2.62 11.33 17.44
N ASN A 103 -3.87 11.02 17.76
CA ASN A 103 -4.97 11.99 17.80
C ASN A 103 -5.17 12.77 16.49
N ARG A 104 -4.77 12.21 15.35
CA ARG A 104 -4.96 12.81 14.04
C ARG A 104 -6.25 12.29 13.38
N ASN A 105 -6.84 13.13 12.56
CA ASN A 105 -7.96 12.70 11.71
C ASN A 105 -7.44 11.74 10.62
N VAL A 106 -7.93 10.49 10.60
CA VAL A 106 -7.47 9.45 9.68
C VAL A 106 -7.71 9.81 8.20
N TYR A 107 -8.71 10.63 7.90
CA TYR A 107 -9.01 11.08 6.54
C TYR A 107 -8.03 12.14 6.02
N GLU A 108 -7.33 12.84 6.92
CA GLU A 108 -6.32 13.84 6.58
C GLU A 108 -4.91 13.22 6.43
N LEU A 109 -4.74 11.98 6.87
CA LEU A 109 -3.48 11.26 6.75
C LEU A 109 -3.18 10.89 5.28
N SER A 110 -1.90 10.84 4.93
CA SER A 110 -1.43 10.27 3.67
C SER A 110 -1.75 8.78 3.59
N SER A 111 -1.69 8.18 2.39
CA SER A 111 -1.89 6.73 2.23
C SER A 111 -0.91 5.90 3.06
N GLY A 112 0.37 6.34 3.14
CA GLY A 112 1.36 5.68 3.97
C GLY A 112 1.07 5.77 5.46
N GLU A 113 0.68 6.96 5.95
CA GLU A 113 0.32 7.14 7.36
C GLU A 113 -0.93 6.33 7.73
N ARG A 114 -1.94 6.27 6.85
CA ARG A 114 -3.11 5.40 7.05
C ARG A 114 -2.71 3.92 7.15
N GLN A 115 -1.82 3.46 6.26
CA GLN A 115 -1.31 2.09 6.32
C GLN A 115 -0.63 1.81 7.66
N MET A 116 0.15 2.77 8.18
CA MET A 116 0.77 2.63 9.51
C MET A 116 -0.29 2.52 10.62
N ILE A 117 -1.36 3.32 10.59
CA ILE A 117 -2.44 3.20 11.59
C ILE A 117 -3.11 1.82 11.52
N SER A 118 -3.43 1.29 10.34
CA SER A 118 -3.99 -0.07 10.21
C SER A 118 -3.06 -1.14 10.79
N ILE A 119 -1.75 -0.99 10.60
CA ILE A 119 -0.76 -1.91 11.15
C ILE A 119 -0.66 -1.75 12.67
N LEU A 120 -0.71 -0.53 13.21
CA LEU A 120 -0.74 -0.30 14.65
C LEU A 120 -1.98 -0.89 15.30
N SER A 121 -3.16 -0.77 14.66
CA SER A 121 -4.40 -1.39 15.15
C SER A 121 -4.27 -2.91 15.24
N ALA A 122 -3.73 -3.54 14.20
CA ALA A 122 -3.49 -4.98 14.21
C ALA A 122 -2.40 -5.40 15.21
N TRP A 123 -1.34 -4.60 15.37
CA TRP A 123 -0.29 -4.84 16.35
C TRP A 123 -0.78 -4.74 17.80
N ALA A 124 -1.62 -3.74 18.10
CA ALA A 124 -2.13 -3.51 19.46
C ALA A 124 -2.97 -4.69 19.98
N MET A 125 -3.59 -5.45 19.08
CA MET A 125 -4.33 -6.66 19.42
C MET A 125 -3.45 -7.76 20.01
N ASP A 126 -2.16 -7.73 19.72
CA ASP A 126 -1.16 -8.68 20.21
C ASP A 126 -1.43 -10.15 19.84
N THR A 127 -2.04 -10.38 18.69
CA THR A 127 -2.36 -11.71 18.17
C THR A 127 -1.11 -12.50 17.76
N ASP A 128 -1.24 -13.82 17.65
CA ASP A 128 -0.14 -14.73 17.25
C ASP A 128 0.28 -14.53 15.79
N ILE A 129 -0.72 -14.28 14.92
CA ILE A 129 -0.52 -14.15 13.47
C ILE A 129 -1.02 -12.80 12.99
N LEU A 130 -0.21 -12.14 12.17
CA LEU A 130 -0.59 -10.93 11.45
C LEU A 130 -0.64 -11.22 9.95
N LEU A 131 -1.81 -11.05 9.35
CA LEU A 131 -2.02 -11.16 7.91
C LEU A 131 -1.95 -9.77 7.26
N LEU A 132 -1.17 -9.64 6.17
CA LEU A 132 -1.05 -8.39 5.43
C LEU A 132 -1.34 -8.66 3.94
N ASP A 133 -2.48 -8.13 3.47
CA ASP A 133 -2.89 -8.28 2.06
C ASP A 133 -2.46 -7.05 1.25
N GLU A 134 -1.46 -7.23 0.38
CA GLU A 134 -0.86 -6.20 -0.48
C GLU A 134 -0.58 -4.86 0.24
N PRO A 135 0.11 -4.86 1.39
CA PRO A 135 0.26 -3.66 2.22
C PRO A 135 1.00 -2.51 1.52
N THR A 136 1.65 -2.75 0.38
CA THR A 136 2.37 -1.72 -0.39
C THR A 136 1.62 -1.20 -1.61
N ALA A 137 0.40 -1.67 -1.90
CA ALA A 137 -0.31 -1.39 -3.16
C ALA A 137 -0.41 0.12 -3.48
N ASN A 138 -0.68 0.96 -2.48
CA ASN A 138 -0.88 2.40 -2.61
C ASN A 138 0.25 3.25 -2.03
N LEU A 139 1.43 2.65 -1.77
CA LEU A 139 2.55 3.32 -1.12
C LEU A 139 3.59 3.80 -2.12
N ASP A 140 4.17 4.95 -1.84
CA ASP A 140 5.40 5.43 -2.48
C ASP A 140 6.64 4.81 -1.82
N PHE A 141 7.82 5.03 -2.40
CA PHE A 141 9.07 4.45 -1.90
C PHE A 141 9.38 4.83 -0.46
N THR A 142 9.05 6.06 -0.04
CA THR A 142 9.29 6.51 1.34
C THR A 142 8.41 5.76 2.33
N ALA A 143 7.12 5.60 1.99
CA ALA A 143 6.18 4.85 2.80
C ALA A 143 6.51 3.34 2.84
N ILE A 144 7.00 2.75 1.73
CA ILE A 144 7.48 1.36 1.71
C ILE A 144 8.70 1.19 2.62
N SER A 145 9.65 2.14 2.62
CA SER A 145 10.80 2.08 3.51
C SER A 145 10.39 2.17 4.99
N MET A 146 9.41 3.02 5.31
CA MET A 146 8.85 3.13 6.65
C MET A 146 8.15 1.82 7.08
N LEU A 147 7.32 1.26 6.19
CA LEU A 147 6.68 -0.05 6.41
C LEU A 147 7.72 -1.13 6.67
N LYS A 148 8.78 -1.21 5.84
CA LYS A 148 9.87 -2.16 6.01
C LYS A 148 10.47 -2.12 7.41
N ASN A 149 10.77 -0.92 7.93
CA ASN A 149 11.32 -0.75 9.28
C ASN A 149 10.36 -1.26 10.36
N VAL A 150 9.06 -0.97 10.23
CA VAL A 150 8.01 -1.46 11.14
C VAL A 150 7.96 -2.99 11.14
N LEU A 151 7.97 -3.61 9.95
CA LEU A 151 7.93 -5.07 9.82
C LEU A 151 9.19 -5.75 10.38
N GLN A 152 10.36 -5.15 10.20
CA GLN A 152 11.61 -5.64 10.81
C GLN A 152 11.56 -5.60 12.33
N LEU A 153 10.95 -4.55 12.93
CA LEU A 153 10.75 -4.48 14.36
C LEU A 153 9.77 -5.56 14.86
N MET A 154 8.67 -5.79 14.13
CA MET A 154 7.72 -6.86 14.44
C MET A 154 8.38 -8.25 14.40
N LYS A 155 9.19 -8.51 13.37
CA LYS A 155 9.96 -9.76 13.25
C LYS A 155 10.91 -9.94 14.45
N LYS A 156 11.65 -8.89 14.83
CA LYS A 156 12.54 -8.93 16.00
C LYS A 156 11.81 -9.20 17.32
N LYS A 157 10.52 -8.82 17.40
CA LYS A 157 9.65 -9.11 18.54
C LYS A 157 8.97 -10.48 18.46
N GLY A 158 9.33 -11.31 17.48
CA GLY A 158 8.87 -12.70 17.36
C GLY A 158 7.48 -12.87 16.75
N LYS A 159 6.90 -11.84 16.10
CA LYS A 159 5.59 -11.95 15.47
C LYS A 159 5.63 -12.78 14.20
N THR A 160 4.68 -13.70 14.05
CA THR A 160 4.44 -14.44 12.81
C THR A 160 3.65 -13.55 11.85
N MET A 161 4.18 -13.35 10.65
CA MET A 161 3.54 -12.50 9.64
C MET A 161 3.37 -13.26 8.32
N ILE A 162 2.18 -13.16 7.72
CA ILE A 162 1.90 -13.74 6.40
C ILE A 162 1.52 -12.60 5.46
N PHE A 163 2.30 -12.44 4.39
CA PHE A 163 2.09 -11.41 3.38
C PHE A 163 1.49 -12.00 2.11
N SER A 164 0.48 -11.34 1.54
CA SER A 164 0.15 -11.41 0.13
C SER A 164 0.82 -10.22 -0.55
N GLU A 165 1.76 -10.43 -1.48
CA GLU A 165 2.52 -9.32 -2.03
C GLU A 165 2.98 -9.57 -3.49
N HIS A 166 3.02 -8.46 -4.26
CA HIS A 166 3.60 -8.43 -5.60
C HIS A 166 4.99 -7.77 -5.64
N ARG A 167 5.26 -6.85 -4.71
CA ARG A 167 6.54 -6.12 -4.62
C ARG A 167 7.47 -6.80 -3.64
N LEU A 168 8.27 -7.74 -4.09
CA LEU A 168 9.09 -8.58 -3.22
C LEU A 168 10.40 -7.92 -2.79
N HIS A 169 10.84 -6.87 -3.46
CA HIS A 169 12.14 -6.22 -3.24
C HIS A 169 12.37 -5.68 -1.82
N TYR A 170 11.32 -5.29 -1.10
CA TYR A 170 11.45 -4.78 0.26
C TYR A 170 11.39 -5.90 1.32
N LEU A 171 10.96 -7.11 0.93
CA LEU A 171 10.85 -8.28 1.81
C LEU A 171 12.08 -9.19 1.82
N THR A 172 13.07 -8.92 0.96
CA THR A 172 14.23 -9.80 0.75
C THR A 172 15.08 -10.06 2.00
N ASP A 173 15.05 -9.15 2.96
CA ASP A 173 15.73 -9.25 4.26
C ASP A 173 14.74 -9.41 5.44
N ILE A 174 13.46 -9.63 5.14
CA ILE A 174 12.41 -9.83 6.16
C ILE A 174 11.82 -11.22 6.08
N ALA A 175 11.43 -11.67 4.87
CA ALA A 175 10.76 -12.94 4.69
C ALA A 175 11.71 -14.13 4.92
N ASP A 176 11.24 -15.14 5.64
CA ASP A 176 11.95 -16.40 5.85
C ASP A 176 11.63 -17.40 4.74
N GLU A 177 10.42 -17.31 4.18
CA GLU A 177 9.95 -18.19 3.11
C GLU A 177 9.15 -17.43 2.05
N TYR A 178 9.18 -17.93 0.82
CA TYR A 178 8.40 -17.46 -0.31
C TYR A 178 7.54 -18.59 -0.87
N TRP A 179 6.23 -18.40 -0.85
CA TRP A 179 5.26 -19.36 -1.34
C TRP A 179 4.64 -18.82 -2.63
N LEU A 180 4.93 -19.48 -3.75
CA LEU A 180 4.41 -19.08 -5.06
C LEU A 180 3.08 -19.78 -5.34
N MET A 181 2.05 -18.96 -5.52
CA MET A 181 0.71 -19.42 -5.90
C MET A 181 0.45 -19.18 -7.38
N GLU A 182 -0.16 -20.16 -8.02
CA GLU A 182 -0.61 -20.10 -9.40
C GLU A 182 -1.94 -20.82 -9.56
N ARG A 183 -2.95 -20.10 -10.11
CA ARG A 183 -4.30 -20.65 -10.38
C ARG A 183 -4.96 -21.36 -9.19
N GLY A 184 -4.79 -20.81 -8.00
CA GLY A 184 -5.36 -21.36 -6.77
C GLY A 184 -4.54 -22.47 -6.10
N GLU A 185 -3.40 -22.83 -6.65
CA GLU A 185 -2.53 -23.87 -6.13
C GLU A 185 -1.21 -23.29 -5.60
N LEU A 186 -0.69 -23.85 -4.51
CA LEU A 186 0.67 -23.61 -4.07
C LEU A 186 1.63 -24.45 -4.92
N LYS A 187 2.33 -23.79 -5.86
CA LYS A 187 3.23 -24.47 -6.82
C LYS A 187 4.62 -24.70 -6.23
N TYR A 188 5.17 -23.69 -5.59
CA TYR A 188 6.53 -23.74 -5.05
C TYR A 188 6.59 -23.11 -3.67
N ARG A 189 7.47 -23.64 -2.87
CA ARG A 189 7.87 -23.09 -1.56
C ARG A 189 9.37 -23.00 -1.54
N PHE A 190 9.90 -21.81 -1.32
CA PHE A 190 11.31 -21.53 -1.27
C PHE A 190 11.66 -20.97 0.10
N SER A 191 12.76 -21.40 0.69
CA SER A 191 13.41 -20.66 1.76
C SER A 191 13.93 -19.31 1.26
N SER A 192 14.23 -18.39 2.16
CA SER A 192 14.82 -17.09 1.79
C SER A 192 16.13 -17.29 1.02
N ASP A 193 16.96 -18.20 1.46
CA ASP A 193 18.28 -18.47 0.82
C ASP A 193 18.11 -19.03 -0.60
N GLU A 194 17.25 -20.02 -0.80
CA GLU A 194 16.95 -20.57 -2.13
C GLU A 194 16.41 -19.48 -3.07
N PHE A 195 15.45 -18.66 -2.59
CA PHE A 195 14.85 -17.61 -3.37
C PHE A 195 15.84 -16.51 -3.78
N LEU A 196 16.75 -16.13 -2.88
CA LEU A 196 17.74 -15.08 -3.14
C LEU A 196 18.92 -15.58 -4.01
N GLN A 197 19.24 -16.87 -3.94
CA GLN A 197 20.32 -17.49 -4.74
C GLN A 197 19.88 -17.86 -6.17
N MET A 198 18.58 -17.83 -6.50
CA MET A 198 18.13 -18.08 -7.87
C MET A 198 18.88 -17.21 -8.87
N THR A 199 19.28 -17.80 -9.97
CA THR A 199 19.82 -17.07 -11.12
C THR A 199 18.74 -16.17 -11.73
N GLU A 200 19.16 -15.15 -12.48
CA GLU A 200 18.19 -14.26 -13.18
C GLU A 200 17.33 -15.05 -14.19
N LYS A 201 17.90 -16.13 -14.78
CA LYS A 201 17.17 -16.99 -15.73
C LYS A 201 16.06 -17.77 -15.01
N GLU A 202 16.37 -18.44 -13.91
CA GLU A 202 15.38 -19.18 -13.12
C GLU A 202 14.30 -18.25 -12.59
N TYR A 203 14.68 -17.06 -12.11
CA TYR A 203 13.72 -16.08 -11.60
C TYR A 203 12.81 -15.52 -12.70
N ALA A 204 13.32 -15.33 -13.91
CA ALA A 204 12.55 -14.84 -15.06
C ALA A 204 11.48 -15.83 -15.57
N GLU A 205 11.62 -17.13 -15.25
CA GLU A 205 10.61 -18.15 -15.54
C GLU A 205 9.41 -18.10 -14.58
N LEU A 206 9.55 -17.41 -13.43
CA LEU A 206 8.49 -17.26 -12.46
C LEU A 206 7.58 -16.05 -12.79
N PRO A 207 6.26 -16.15 -12.57
CA PRO A 207 5.32 -15.05 -12.79
C PRO A 207 5.42 -13.98 -11.68
N LEU A 208 6.63 -13.49 -11.40
CA LEU A 208 6.95 -12.57 -10.32
C LEU A 208 7.47 -11.24 -10.84
N ARG A 209 7.27 -10.18 -10.07
CA ARG A 209 7.89 -8.87 -10.34
C ARG A 209 9.34 -8.88 -9.87
N ILE A 210 10.14 -7.99 -10.43
CA ILE A 210 11.56 -7.82 -10.09
C ILE A 210 11.79 -7.80 -8.57
N ARG A 211 12.73 -8.62 -8.11
CA ARG A 211 13.15 -8.71 -6.71
C ARG A 211 14.27 -7.73 -6.34
N ASP A 212 15.05 -7.28 -7.34
CA ASP A 212 16.20 -6.39 -7.13
C ASP A 212 16.14 -5.22 -8.12
N LEU A 213 15.75 -4.05 -7.61
CA LEU A 213 15.63 -2.83 -8.42
C LEU A 213 17.00 -2.28 -8.88
N SER A 214 18.11 -2.64 -8.20
CA SER A 214 19.46 -2.17 -8.56
C SER A 214 19.95 -2.78 -9.87
N LYS A 215 19.38 -3.92 -10.27
CA LYS A 215 19.71 -4.62 -11.52
C LYS A 215 18.97 -4.06 -12.75
N LEU A 216 18.02 -3.13 -12.55
CA LEU A 216 17.37 -2.45 -13.66
C LEU A 216 18.38 -1.58 -14.40
N LYS A 217 18.72 -1.97 -15.61
CA LYS A 217 19.48 -1.11 -16.53
C LYS A 217 18.49 -0.32 -17.37
N LEU A 218 18.58 1.00 -17.30
CA LEU A 218 17.95 1.85 -18.31
C LEU A 218 18.73 1.69 -19.61
N ASP A 219 18.05 1.45 -20.70
CA ASP A 219 18.66 1.48 -22.02
C ASP A 219 19.10 2.93 -22.30
N ASN A 220 20.41 3.14 -22.43
CA ASN A 220 20.99 4.47 -22.59
C ASN A 220 20.49 5.22 -23.84
N ASN A 221 19.88 4.53 -24.79
CA ASN A 221 19.26 5.13 -25.98
C ASN A 221 18.03 6.00 -25.65
N TYR A 222 17.44 5.89 -24.43
CA TYR A 222 16.38 6.77 -23.95
C TYR A 222 16.84 7.98 -23.14
N MET A 223 18.17 8.13 -22.93
CA MET A 223 18.74 9.19 -22.11
C MET A 223 19.06 10.48 -22.90
N GLU A 224 18.62 10.63 -24.14
CA GLU A 224 18.52 11.98 -24.69
C GLU A 224 17.41 12.73 -23.94
N GLN A 225 17.80 13.31 -22.82
CA GLN A 225 17.00 14.32 -22.14
C GLN A 225 16.74 15.44 -23.14
N LYS A 226 15.61 15.42 -23.82
CA LYS A 226 15.00 16.64 -24.30
C LYS A 226 14.72 17.46 -23.04
N LEU A 227 15.67 18.31 -22.66
CA LEU A 227 15.39 19.40 -21.75
C LEU A 227 14.09 20.04 -22.24
N ILE A 228 13.17 20.31 -21.32
CA ILE A 228 11.90 20.96 -21.55
C ILE A 228 12.18 22.26 -22.34
N GLY A 229 12.24 22.16 -23.65
CA GLY A 229 12.42 23.25 -24.58
C GLY A 229 11.05 23.64 -25.14
N GLU A 230 10.90 24.90 -25.50
CA GLU A 230 9.69 25.41 -26.16
C GLU A 230 9.52 24.79 -27.56
N SER A 231 9.23 23.47 -27.60
CA SER A 231 8.77 22.88 -28.85
C SER A 231 7.30 23.28 -29.03
N GLU A 232 6.90 23.63 -30.24
CA GLU A 232 5.50 23.84 -30.63
C GLU A 232 4.73 22.50 -30.56
N GLY A 233 4.60 21.98 -29.33
CA GLY A 233 3.84 20.77 -29.07
C GLY A 233 2.35 21.01 -29.32
N LYS A 234 1.65 20.00 -29.78
CA LYS A 234 0.19 20.08 -29.99
C LYS A 234 -0.58 20.20 -28.67
N PHE A 235 0.00 19.79 -27.55
CA PHE A 235 -0.51 20.02 -26.22
C PHE A 235 0.48 20.85 -25.43
N CYS A 236 0.06 22.03 -24.96
CA CYS A 236 0.91 22.97 -24.24
C CYS A 236 0.26 23.42 -22.94
N ILE A 237 1.05 23.48 -21.90
CA ILE A 237 0.71 24.09 -20.62
C ILE A 237 1.69 25.22 -20.35
N LYS A 238 1.18 26.41 -19.99
CA LYS A 238 1.99 27.58 -19.67
C LYS A 238 1.59 28.12 -18.30
N ASN A 239 2.57 28.19 -17.37
CA ASN A 239 2.46 28.80 -16.04
C ASN A 239 1.24 28.31 -15.22
N LEU A 240 0.91 27.03 -15.32
CA LEU A 240 -0.23 26.45 -14.65
C LEU A 240 -0.02 26.41 -13.14
N SER A 241 -0.96 27.00 -12.39
CA SER A 241 -0.97 26.95 -10.94
C SER A 241 -2.35 26.54 -10.43
N TYR A 242 -2.37 25.75 -9.34
CA TYR A 242 -3.60 25.30 -8.71
C TYR A 242 -3.50 25.27 -7.18
N ARG A 243 -4.61 25.59 -6.50
CA ARG A 243 -4.79 25.46 -5.06
C ARG A 243 -6.22 25.04 -4.75
N TYR A 244 -6.43 24.24 -3.70
CA TYR A 244 -7.78 23.86 -3.25
C TYR A 244 -8.48 25.00 -2.49
N ASN A 245 -7.77 25.64 -1.56
CA ASN A 245 -8.30 26.74 -0.74
C ASN A 245 -7.38 27.96 -0.80
N LYS A 246 -7.97 29.15 -0.62
CA LYS A 246 -7.19 30.42 -0.60
C LYS A 246 -6.19 30.48 0.56
N ALA A 247 -6.50 29.85 1.70
CA ALA A 247 -5.65 29.80 2.87
C ALA A 247 -4.41 28.89 2.70
N ASN A 248 -4.49 27.89 1.84
CA ASN A 248 -3.38 26.98 1.56
C ASN A 248 -2.61 27.47 0.35
N GLY A 249 -1.28 27.39 0.39
CA GLY A 249 -0.41 27.71 -0.74
C GLY A 249 -0.77 26.91 -2.01
N CYS A 250 -0.24 27.32 -3.16
CA CYS A 250 -0.45 26.60 -4.41
C CYS A 250 0.17 25.19 -4.32
N LEU A 251 -0.65 24.18 -4.62
CA LEU A 251 -0.20 22.78 -4.73
C LEU A 251 0.57 22.55 -6.04
N LEU A 252 0.08 23.16 -7.14
CA LEU A 252 0.80 23.22 -8.40
C LEU A 252 1.29 24.65 -8.58
N LYS A 253 2.56 24.83 -8.95
CA LYS A 253 3.22 26.15 -9.04
C LYS A 253 3.92 26.31 -10.39
N ASN A 254 3.43 27.23 -11.22
CA ASN A 254 4.06 27.65 -12.48
C ASN A 254 4.53 26.50 -13.39
N LEU A 255 3.68 25.44 -13.50
CA LEU A 255 4.03 24.30 -14.34
C LEU A 255 3.90 24.70 -15.83
N SER A 256 4.96 24.47 -16.58
CA SER A 256 4.99 24.66 -18.03
C SER A 256 5.63 23.46 -18.69
N PHE A 257 4.97 22.90 -19.69
CA PHE A 257 5.54 21.87 -20.55
C PHE A 257 4.72 21.74 -21.83
N SER A 258 5.29 21.06 -22.82
CA SER A 258 4.60 20.71 -24.07
C SER A 258 4.76 19.22 -24.35
N ALA A 259 3.77 18.68 -25.05
CA ALA A 259 3.77 17.30 -25.52
C ALA A 259 3.43 17.24 -27.02
N SER A 260 4.08 16.34 -27.74
CA SER A 260 3.82 16.03 -29.13
C SER A 260 2.73 14.96 -29.28
N ILE A 261 2.18 14.81 -30.48
CA ILE A 261 1.26 13.70 -30.77
C ILE A 261 2.00 12.38 -30.68
N GLY A 262 1.38 11.40 -30.03
CA GLY A 262 1.93 10.06 -29.85
C GLY A 262 2.96 9.94 -28.72
N GLU A 263 3.30 11.07 -28.05
CA GLU A 263 4.21 11.06 -26.92
C GLU A 263 3.53 10.54 -25.64
N ILE A 264 4.22 9.68 -24.91
CA ILE A 264 3.79 9.14 -23.62
C ILE A 264 4.56 9.87 -22.52
N ILE A 265 3.84 10.55 -21.62
CA ILE A 265 4.44 11.31 -20.53
C ILE A 265 4.18 10.64 -19.19
N GLY A 266 5.24 10.21 -18.51
CA GLY A 266 5.18 9.69 -17.14
C GLY A 266 5.21 10.82 -16.11
N VAL A 267 4.14 10.97 -15.32
CA VAL A 267 4.12 11.91 -14.20
C VAL A 267 4.50 11.18 -12.92
N VAL A 268 5.71 11.42 -12.45
CA VAL A 268 6.27 10.73 -11.27
C VAL A 268 6.43 11.70 -10.09
N GLY A 269 6.43 11.15 -8.88
CA GLY A 269 6.61 11.92 -7.65
C GLY A 269 5.97 11.24 -6.44
N ARG A 270 6.23 11.77 -5.24
CA ARG A 270 5.73 11.26 -3.96
C ARG A 270 4.19 11.31 -3.89
N ASN A 271 3.60 10.51 -2.99
CA ASN A 271 2.17 10.62 -2.71
C ASN A 271 1.86 12.02 -2.12
N GLY A 272 0.73 12.60 -2.53
CA GLY A 272 0.34 13.96 -2.13
C GLY A 272 1.03 15.11 -2.88
N CYS A 273 2.02 14.87 -3.75
CA CYS A 273 2.72 15.94 -4.48
C CYS A 273 1.89 16.61 -5.60
N GLY A 274 0.65 16.17 -5.82
CA GLY A 274 -0.26 16.83 -6.78
C GLY A 274 -0.45 16.13 -8.13
N LYS A 275 0.06 14.89 -8.34
CA LYS A 275 -0.09 14.14 -9.62
C LYS A 275 -1.55 14.04 -10.08
N THR A 276 -2.42 13.58 -9.20
CA THR A 276 -3.86 13.44 -9.48
C THR A 276 -4.53 14.82 -9.69
N THR A 277 -4.12 15.83 -8.91
CA THR A 277 -4.59 17.21 -9.07
C THR A 277 -4.18 17.77 -10.43
N PHE A 278 -2.93 17.53 -10.84
CA PHE A 278 -2.45 17.89 -12.16
C PHE A 278 -3.29 17.23 -13.25
N GLY A 279 -3.49 15.91 -13.21
CA GLY A 279 -4.36 15.21 -14.16
C GLY A 279 -5.79 15.80 -14.22
N LYS A 280 -6.42 16.02 -13.06
CA LYS A 280 -7.74 16.63 -12.98
C LYS A 280 -7.80 18.07 -13.53
N THR A 281 -6.73 18.84 -13.34
CA THR A 281 -6.64 20.23 -13.85
C THR A 281 -6.51 20.26 -15.37
N ILE A 282 -5.67 19.39 -15.96
CA ILE A 282 -5.53 19.33 -17.42
C ILE A 282 -6.77 18.78 -18.12
N CYS A 283 -7.52 17.90 -17.46
CA CYS A 283 -8.81 17.43 -17.98
C CYS A 283 -9.96 18.42 -17.76
N GLY A 284 -9.70 19.62 -17.20
CA GLY A 284 -10.72 20.63 -16.94
C GLY A 284 -11.68 20.34 -15.79
N LEU A 285 -11.44 19.25 -15.01
CA LEU A 285 -12.25 18.91 -13.83
C LEU A 285 -12.00 19.86 -12.66
N LEU A 286 -10.81 20.44 -12.58
CA LEU A 286 -10.44 21.46 -11.60
C LEU A 286 -10.05 22.75 -12.32
N LYS A 287 -10.55 23.89 -11.82
CA LYS A 287 -10.24 25.21 -12.38
C LYS A 287 -8.88 25.68 -11.87
N SER A 288 -7.94 25.94 -12.78
CA SER A 288 -6.64 26.54 -12.44
C SER A 288 -6.80 27.94 -11.84
N VAL A 289 -5.87 28.31 -10.97
CA VAL A 289 -5.78 29.69 -10.43
C VAL A 289 -5.18 30.63 -11.49
N SER A 290 -4.19 30.14 -12.21
CA SER A 290 -3.51 30.86 -13.30
C SER A 290 -2.96 29.88 -14.32
N GLY A 291 -2.52 30.40 -15.46
CA GLY A 291 -1.92 29.65 -16.55
C GLY A 291 -2.89 29.29 -17.66
N GLU A 292 -2.36 28.72 -18.70
CA GLU A 292 -3.10 28.32 -19.89
C GLU A 292 -2.83 26.88 -20.25
N ILE A 293 -3.87 26.21 -20.74
CA ILE A 293 -3.78 24.88 -21.35
C ILE A 293 -4.29 25.03 -22.78
N SER A 294 -3.54 24.56 -23.75
CA SER A 294 -3.93 24.60 -25.16
C SER A 294 -3.71 23.25 -25.82
N PHE A 295 -4.59 22.94 -26.77
CA PHE A 295 -4.48 21.75 -27.62
C PHE A 295 -4.64 22.17 -29.09
N ASN A 296 -3.67 21.80 -29.94
CA ASN A 296 -3.60 22.22 -31.34
C ASN A 296 -3.76 23.76 -31.52
N GLY A 297 -3.08 24.53 -30.67
CA GLY A 297 -3.15 26.00 -30.68
C GLY A 297 -4.47 26.59 -30.16
N LYS A 298 -5.47 25.77 -29.83
CA LYS A 298 -6.73 26.24 -29.25
C LYS A 298 -6.67 26.18 -27.73
N LYS A 299 -6.93 27.30 -27.07
CA LYS A 299 -7.04 27.37 -25.62
C LYS A 299 -8.21 26.49 -25.16
N MET A 300 -7.90 25.58 -24.22
CA MET A 300 -8.93 24.77 -23.55
C MET A 300 -9.61 25.62 -22.49
N SER A 301 -10.87 25.98 -22.72
CA SER A 301 -11.72 26.61 -21.71
C SER A 301 -12.77 25.61 -21.25
N ARG A 302 -13.09 25.64 -19.96
CA ARG A 302 -14.27 24.93 -19.46
C ARG A 302 -15.49 25.58 -20.11
N LYS A 303 -16.29 24.84 -20.88
CA LYS A 303 -17.64 25.27 -21.20
C LYS A 303 -18.40 25.26 -19.88
N GLU A 304 -18.99 26.39 -19.51
CA GLU A 304 -19.93 26.53 -18.40
C GLU A 304 -21.12 25.59 -18.57
#